data_9955fd205f9cd57ef55ec69e9321e03d
#
_entry.id   9955fd205f9cd57ef55ec69e9321e03d
#
_cell.length_a   1.000
_cell.length_b   1.000
_cell.length_c   1.000
_cell.angle_alpha   90.00
_cell.angle_beta   90.00
_cell.angle_gamma   90.00
#
_symmetry.space_group_name_H-M   'P 1'
#
loop_
_entity.id
_entity.type
_entity.pdbx_description
1 polymer ?
#
loop_
_entity_poly.entity_id
_entity_poly.type
_entity_poly.pdbx_seq_one_letter_code
_entity_poly.pdbx_strand_id
1 'polypeptide(L)'
;MACGGDKSNPNVVEVIDIACDECPAKGILVTPACRGCISHACKDVCPKDAISIVGKRSVIDHDKCIECGKCTQACPYGAIIKLSRPCMQSCKVKAISIDEGQKAKIDNDKCIMCGQCVIACPFGAMTDKSLLLDIIKMLQNAEKENYKVYAVLAPAIISQCRYGRIEQVVTAIKKLGFHDVVEVAMGADITLYKEAREWNEKKLLTTSCCPSFVRFIEINFPTLKQHISHTPSPMIEIARLIKKSEPNAKVVFIGPCAAKKMEYTLEKTGGAIDSVMSFEELQAFLDARDIETTEQEDTPLNNASFYGRIFAKAGGIVQGLLDLAMESGYEGLKPIYMSGIDECRVNLAKLKVGKSDYNFFEGMICEGGCLNGPLCINHGPRNVADVDKYGNEATQKTIHNSVNYWKNVTGEE
;
A
#
# COMPACT_ATOMS: atom_id res chain seq x y z
N MET A 1 21.41 10.31 7.94
CA MET A 1 20.14 9.98 8.62
C MET A 1 20.22 8.55 9.08
N ALA A 2 19.83 8.27 10.31
CA ALA A 2 19.85 6.90 10.80
C ALA A 2 18.78 6.10 10.05
N CYS A 3 19.20 5.24 9.13
CA CYS A 3 18.31 4.25 8.58
C CYS A 3 17.91 3.30 9.71
N GLY A 4 16.62 3.08 9.87
CA GLY A 4 16.12 2.06 10.77
C GLY A 4 15.25 2.53 11.93
N GLY A 5 14.97 3.82 12.09
CA GLY A 5 14.02 4.32 13.08
C GLY A 5 14.12 3.68 14.47
N ASP A 6 13.14 3.87 15.31
CA ASP A 6 13.04 3.18 16.60
C ASP A 6 12.65 1.69 16.36
N LYS A 7 13.61 0.79 16.56
CA LYS A 7 13.39 -0.66 16.41
C LYS A 7 12.38 -1.22 17.43
N SER A 8 12.14 -0.51 18.53
CA SER A 8 11.13 -0.89 19.52
C SER A 8 9.70 -0.56 19.08
N ASN A 9 9.55 0.37 18.13
CA ASN A 9 8.25 0.73 17.57
C ASN A 9 7.83 -0.29 16.50
N PRO A 10 6.72 -1.02 16.69
CA PRO A 10 6.24 -2.00 15.71
C PRO A 10 5.68 -1.36 14.44
N ASN A 11 5.42 -0.04 14.43
CA ASN A 11 4.91 0.67 13.28
C ASN A 11 6.03 0.87 12.24
N VAL A 12 5.72 0.61 10.99
CA VAL A 12 6.62 0.83 9.84
C VAL A 12 6.52 2.23 9.25
N VAL A 13 5.58 3.04 9.72
CA VAL A 13 5.45 4.46 9.39
C VAL A 13 5.82 5.28 10.62
N GLU A 14 6.74 6.20 10.46
CA GLU A 14 7.29 7.01 11.55
C GLU A 14 7.18 8.51 11.26
N VAL A 15 7.38 9.31 12.30
CA VAL A 15 7.44 10.77 12.22
C VAL A 15 8.87 11.21 12.49
N ILE A 16 9.42 12.01 11.59
CA ILE A 16 10.70 12.70 11.81
C ILE A 16 10.38 14.03 12.50
N ASP A 17 10.55 14.08 13.82
CA ASP A 17 10.12 15.19 14.66
C ASP A 17 10.68 16.54 14.19
N ILE A 18 11.96 16.58 13.83
CA ILE A 18 12.61 17.80 13.36
C ILE A 18 12.01 18.33 12.05
N ALA A 19 11.52 17.44 11.19
CA ALA A 19 10.88 17.81 9.92
C ALA A 19 9.38 18.11 10.07
N CYS A 20 8.76 17.69 11.19
CA CYS A 20 7.33 17.90 11.46
C CYS A 20 7.05 19.26 12.14
N ASP A 21 7.66 20.34 11.64
CA ASP A 21 7.65 21.66 12.30
C ASP A 21 6.88 22.73 11.52
N GLU A 22 6.88 22.65 10.22
CA GLU A 22 6.38 23.72 9.35
C GLU A 22 4.86 23.68 9.10
N CYS A 23 4.17 22.66 9.62
CA CYS A 23 2.73 22.56 9.44
C CYS A 23 1.99 23.57 10.33
N PRO A 24 1.02 24.36 9.75
CA PRO A 24 0.21 25.25 10.56
C PRO A 24 -0.61 24.47 11.60
N ALA A 25 -0.86 25.13 12.73
CA ALA A 25 -1.81 24.59 13.71
C ALA A 25 -3.18 24.36 13.03
N LYS A 26 -3.88 23.29 13.44
CA LYS A 26 -5.26 23.07 12.97
C LYS A 26 -6.17 24.18 13.49
N GLY A 27 -7.23 24.45 12.77
CA GLY A 27 -8.22 25.44 13.21
C GLY A 27 -8.94 26.12 12.05
N ILE A 28 -9.76 27.08 12.40
CA ILE A 28 -10.43 27.94 11.43
C ILE A 28 -9.67 29.26 11.35
N LEU A 29 -9.26 29.65 10.16
CA LEU A 29 -8.47 30.86 9.90
C LEU A 29 -9.24 31.84 9.01
N VAL A 30 -9.20 33.12 9.34
CA VAL A 30 -9.65 34.19 8.48
C VAL A 30 -8.48 34.74 7.68
N THR A 31 -8.52 34.57 6.37
CA THR A 31 -7.47 35.03 5.46
C THR A 31 -7.56 36.53 5.14
N PRO A 32 -6.52 37.13 4.55
CA PRO A 32 -6.55 38.51 4.06
C PRO A 32 -7.66 38.82 3.01
N ALA A 33 -8.26 37.78 2.43
CA ALA A 33 -9.39 37.92 1.50
C ALA A 33 -10.69 38.38 2.17
N CYS A 34 -10.76 38.37 3.51
CA CYS A 34 -11.93 38.90 4.23
C CYS A 34 -12.16 40.38 3.94
N ARG A 35 -13.38 40.74 3.50
CA ARG A 35 -13.79 42.09 3.15
C ARG A 35 -14.64 42.78 4.22
N GLY A 36 -14.94 42.08 5.35
CA GLY A 36 -15.84 42.63 6.37
C GLY A 36 -17.20 42.99 5.81
N CYS A 37 -17.81 42.08 5.03
CA CYS A 37 -19.09 42.28 4.35
C CYS A 37 -20.21 42.62 5.35
N ILE A 38 -21.21 43.36 4.91
CA ILE A 38 -22.32 43.81 5.76
C ILE A 38 -23.20 42.66 6.23
N SER A 39 -23.28 41.57 5.44
CA SER A 39 -24.14 40.43 5.76
C SER A 39 -23.66 39.63 6.98
N HIS A 40 -22.37 39.73 7.32
CA HIS A 40 -21.74 38.99 8.44
C HIS A 40 -22.14 37.52 8.55
N ALA A 41 -22.50 36.86 7.44
CA ALA A 41 -23.02 35.48 7.40
C ALA A 41 -22.16 34.47 8.17
N CYS A 42 -20.85 34.67 8.22
CA CYS A 42 -19.94 33.83 9.02
C CYS A 42 -20.19 33.94 10.52
N LYS A 43 -20.56 35.12 11.02
CA LYS A 43 -20.91 35.34 12.43
C LYS A 43 -22.26 34.71 12.73
N ASP A 44 -23.25 34.94 11.88
CA ASP A 44 -24.63 34.49 12.13
C ASP A 44 -24.77 32.96 12.15
N VAL A 45 -23.95 32.25 11.38
CA VAL A 45 -23.97 30.77 11.39
C VAL A 45 -23.15 30.13 12.53
N CYS A 46 -22.44 30.93 13.33
CA CYS A 46 -21.58 30.43 14.37
C CYS A 46 -22.38 29.99 15.61
N PRO A 47 -22.47 28.67 15.92
CA PRO A 47 -23.31 28.19 17.04
C PRO A 47 -22.71 28.50 18.43
N LYS A 48 -21.45 29.00 18.46
CA LYS A 48 -20.73 29.33 19.70
C LYS A 48 -20.43 30.82 19.82
N ASP A 49 -20.97 31.66 18.91
CA ASP A 49 -20.68 33.08 18.85
C ASP A 49 -19.18 33.42 18.96
N ALA A 50 -18.36 32.54 18.33
CA ALA A 50 -16.91 32.65 18.35
C ALA A 50 -16.35 33.62 17.30
N ILE A 51 -17.22 34.35 16.52
CA ILE A 51 -16.79 35.26 15.48
C ILE A 51 -17.23 36.65 15.80
N SER A 52 -16.29 37.59 15.86
CA SER A 52 -16.49 39.00 16.01
C SER A 52 -16.01 39.76 14.78
N ILE A 53 -16.50 40.97 14.59
CA ILE A 53 -16.04 41.85 13.53
C ILE A 53 -15.22 42.98 14.19
N VAL A 54 -13.94 43.02 13.86
CA VAL A 54 -13.01 44.05 14.37
C VAL A 54 -12.48 44.84 13.19
N GLY A 55 -12.71 46.11 13.19
CA GLY A 55 -12.47 46.98 12.01
C GLY A 55 -13.31 46.49 10.82
N LYS A 56 -12.68 46.15 9.71
CA LYS A 56 -13.34 45.61 8.52
C LYS A 56 -12.99 44.14 8.29
N ARG A 57 -12.84 43.36 9.37
CA ARG A 57 -12.45 41.94 9.28
C ARG A 57 -13.15 41.07 10.33
N SER A 58 -13.46 39.87 9.97
CA SER A 58 -13.86 38.84 10.92
C SER A 58 -12.66 38.38 11.72
N VAL A 59 -12.84 38.17 13.03
CA VAL A 59 -11.86 37.64 13.96
C VAL A 59 -12.49 36.45 14.68
N ILE A 60 -11.77 35.37 14.81
CA ILE A 60 -12.22 34.11 15.45
C ILE A 60 -11.58 34.03 16.82
N ASP A 61 -12.42 33.87 17.84
CA ASP A 61 -12.03 33.48 19.18
C ASP A 61 -11.82 31.96 19.21
N HIS A 62 -10.55 31.55 19.23
CA HIS A 62 -10.18 30.12 19.17
C HIS A 62 -10.53 29.37 20.45
N ASP A 63 -10.70 30.04 21.59
CA ASP A 63 -11.10 29.40 22.84
C ASP A 63 -12.59 28.98 22.81
N LYS A 64 -13.42 29.75 22.09
CA LYS A 64 -14.83 29.46 21.87
C LYS A 64 -15.09 28.58 20.64
N CYS A 65 -14.16 28.57 19.69
CA CYS A 65 -14.34 27.92 18.41
C CYS A 65 -14.28 26.38 18.51
N ILE A 66 -15.35 25.70 18.16
CA ILE A 66 -15.42 24.25 18.10
C ILE A 66 -15.02 23.66 16.73
N GLU A 67 -14.43 24.43 15.86
CA GLU A 67 -13.95 24.03 14.52
C GLU A 67 -15.01 23.32 13.65
N CYS A 68 -16.29 23.63 13.80
CA CYS A 68 -17.38 22.97 13.07
C CYS A 68 -17.40 23.27 11.56
N GLY A 69 -16.72 24.33 11.09
CA GLY A 69 -16.59 24.69 9.68
C GLY A 69 -17.79 25.38 9.06
N LYS A 70 -18.89 25.67 9.76
CA LYS A 70 -20.05 26.34 9.17
C LYS A 70 -19.71 27.69 8.56
N CYS A 71 -18.85 28.48 9.21
CA CYS A 71 -18.42 29.80 8.75
C CYS A 71 -17.58 29.71 7.44
N THR A 72 -16.90 28.61 7.18
CA THR A 72 -16.13 28.45 5.93
C THR A 72 -17.08 28.30 4.73
N GLN A 73 -18.21 27.63 4.93
CA GLN A 73 -19.24 27.45 3.90
C GLN A 73 -20.10 28.70 3.71
N ALA A 74 -20.33 29.46 4.77
CA ALA A 74 -21.15 30.66 4.73
C ALA A 74 -20.43 31.87 4.13
N CYS A 75 -19.11 31.86 4.04
CA CYS A 75 -18.34 32.98 3.51
C CYS A 75 -18.40 33.03 1.97
N PRO A 76 -19.05 34.03 1.35
CA PRO A 76 -19.17 34.11 -0.11
C PRO A 76 -17.82 34.36 -0.82
N TYR A 77 -16.83 34.86 -0.08
CA TYR A 77 -15.49 35.15 -0.61
C TYR A 77 -14.49 33.98 -0.37
N GLY A 78 -14.89 32.87 0.26
CA GLY A 78 -13.95 31.81 0.65
C GLY A 78 -12.82 32.30 1.58
N ALA A 79 -13.05 33.44 2.28
CA ALA A 79 -12.03 34.07 3.11
C ALA A 79 -11.80 33.38 4.46
N ILE A 80 -12.64 32.41 4.81
CA ILE A 80 -12.49 31.63 6.03
C ILE A 80 -12.18 30.20 5.61
N ILE A 81 -11.05 29.70 6.04
CA ILE A 81 -10.54 28.35 5.68
C ILE A 81 -10.39 27.49 6.92
N LYS A 82 -10.57 26.19 6.74
CA LYS A 82 -10.27 25.21 7.76
C LYS A 82 -8.88 24.63 7.48
N LEU A 83 -7.96 24.89 8.39
CA LEU A 83 -6.64 24.30 8.34
C LEU A 83 -6.67 22.92 8.97
N SER A 84 -6.07 21.96 8.29
CA SER A 84 -5.80 20.65 8.84
C SER A 84 -4.54 20.11 8.19
N ARG A 85 -3.78 19.33 8.96
CA ARG A 85 -2.53 18.77 8.45
C ARG A 85 -2.82 17.69 7.41
N PRO A 86 -2.11 17.67 6.28
CA PRO A 86 -2.34 16.69 5.22
C PRO A 86 -2.29 15.24 5.70
N CYS A 87 -1.35 14.88 6.58
CA CYS A 87 -1.24 13.56 7.18
C CYS A 87 -2.49 13.14 7.98
N MET A 88 -3.13 14.09 8.69
CA MET A 88 -4.36 13.82 9.44
C MET A 88 -5.57 13.68 8.50
N GLN A 89 -5.61 14.45 7.41
CA GLN A 89 -6.70 14.37 6.41
C GLN A 89 -6.64 13.05 5.65
N SER A 90 -5.45 12.60 5.29
CA SER A 90 -5.24 11.34 4.57
C SER A 90 -5.50 10.11 5.44
N CYS A 91 -5.45 10.25 6.77
CA CYS A 91 -5.63 9.13 7.70
C CYS A 91 -7.12 8.78 7.90
N LYS A 92 -7.66 7.92 7.06
CA LYS A 92 -9.07 7.50 7.09
C LYS A 92 -9.46 6.66 8.32
N VAL A 93 -8.48 6.11 9.06
CA VAL A 93 -8.69 5.43 10.34
C VAL A 93 -8.47 6.34 11.55
N LYS A 94 -8.12 7.62 11.31
CA LYS A 94 -7.91 8.64 12.37
C LYS A 94 -6.89 8.22 13.43
N ALA A 95 -5.81 7.57 12.98
CA ALA A 95 -4.71 7.14 13.84
C ALA A 95 -3.69 8.25 14.11
N ILE A 96 -3.82 9.45 13.52
CA ILE A 96 -2.86 10.55 13.68
C ILE A 96 -3.49 11.65 14.52
N SER A 97 -2.79 12.01 15.61
CA SER A 97 -3.06 13.13 16.49
C SER A 97 -1.88 14.10 16.50
N ILE A 98 -2.01 15.20 17.22
CA ILE A 98 -0.95 16.17 17.46
C ILE A 98 -0.63 16.13 18.96
N ASP A 99 0.64 16.05 19.29
CA ASP A 99 1.13 16.08 20.67
C ASP A 99 1.25 17.52 21.22
N GLU A 100 1.71 17.65 22.46
CA GLU A 100 1.90 18.95 23.13
C GLU A 100 2.97 19.80 22.43
N GLY A 101 3.98 19.18 21.81
CA GLY A 101 5.04 19.82 21.03
C GLY A 101 4.62 20.21 19.61
N GLN A 102 3.31 20.13 19.27
CA GLN A 102 2.77 20.39 17.94
C GLN A 102 3.34 19.44 16.86
N LYS A 103 3.81 18.24 17.23
CA LYS A 103 4.26 17.20 16.31
C LYS A 103 3.16 16.18 16.05
N ALA A 104 3.21 15.55 14.90
CA ALA A 104 2.29 14.45 14.59
C ALA A 104 2.66 13.21 15.42
N LYS A 105 1.66 12.57 16.01
CA LYS A 105 1.79 11.33 16.77
C LYS A 105 0.88 10.26 16.19
N ILE A 106 1.41 9.07 15.96
CA ILE A 106 0.69 7.92 15.41
C ILE A 106 0.24 7.01 16.56
N ASP A 107 -1.07 6.71 16.59
CA ASP A 107 -1.67 5.71 17.46
C ASP A 107 -1.51 4.33 16.77
N ASN A 108 -0.59 3.52 17.27
CA ASN A 108 -0.25 2.22 16.70
C ASN A 108 -1.40 1.19 16.76
N ASP A 109 -2.30 1.34 17.73
CA ASP A 109 -3.45 0.42 17.87
C ASP A 109 -4.52 0.67 16.80
N LYS A 110 -4.59 1.90 16.29
CA LYS A 110 -5.49 2.29 15.20
C LYS A 110 -4.84 2.25 13.83
N CYS A 111 -3.51 2.39 13.78
CA CYS A 111 -2.78 2.47 12.52
C CYS A 111 -2.83 1.15 11.77
N ILE A 112 -3.28 1.17 10.52
CA ILE A 112 -3.28 0.01 9.61
C ILE A 112 -2.04 -0.06 8.71
N MET A 113 -1.06 0.77 8.95
CA MET A 113 0.23 0.83 8.25
C MET A 113 0.12 1.01 6.72
N CYS A 114 -0.94 1.68 6.26
CA CYS A 114 -1.20 1.86 4.83
C CYS A 114 -0.28 2.87 4.14
N GLY A 115 0.46 3.72 4.88
CA GLY A 115 1.41 4.68 4.33
C GLY A 115 0.81 5.91 3.65
N GLN A 116 -0.52 6.11 3.64
CA GLN A 116 -1.14 7.26 2.98
C GLN A 116 -0.69 8.61 3.55
N CYS A 117 -0.30 8.65 4.81
CA CYS A 117 0.28 9.84 5.44
C CYS A 117 1.69 10.16 4.93
N VAL A 118 2.44 9.18 4.42
CA VAL A 118 3.77 9.38 3.80
C VAL A 118 3.61 10.21 2.53
N ILE A 119 2.75 9.79 1.61
CA ILE A 119 2.46 10.54 0.37
C ILE A 119 1.92 11.94 0.68
N ALA A 120 1.05 12.05 1.68
CA ALA A 120 0.36 13.30 1.97
C ALA A 120 1.24 14.35 2.62
N CYS A 121 2.41 13.97 3.17
CA CYS A 121 3.27 14.90 3.89
C CYS A 121 4.17 15.70 2.92
N PRO A 122 3.94 17.01 2.72
CA PRO A 122 4.74 17.79 1.78
C PRO A 122 6.15 18.09 2.29
N PHE A 123 6.44 17.81 3.56
CA PHE A 123 7.73 18.06 4.20
C PHE A 123 8.57 16.79 4.38
N GLY A 124 8.07 15.63 3.94
CA GLY A 124 8.75 14.35 4.16
C GLY A 124 8.91 13.96 5.63
N ALA A 125 8.15 14.60 6.54
CA ALA A 125 8.22 14.27 7.97
C ALA A 125 7.56 12.93 8.31
N MET A 126 6.57 12.51 7.53
CA MET A 126 6.01 11.16 7.62
C MET A 126 6.81 10.28 6.67
N THR A 127 7.42 9.24 7.18
CA THR A 127 8.29 8.34 6.40
C THR A 127 8.02 6.88 6.75
N ASP A 128 8.43 5.97 5.89
CA ASP A 128 8.50 4.55 6.19
C ASP A 128 9.89 4.17 6.70
N LYS A 129 9.98 3.07 7.43
CA LYS A 129 11.27 2.54 7.89
C LYS A 129 12.08 2.02 6.71
N SER A 130 13.27 2.58 6.51
CA SER A 130 14.19 2.06 5.50
C SER A 130 14.91 0.80 6.00
N LEU A 131 14.94 -0.23 5.15
CA LEU A 131 15.70 -1.46 5.36
C LEU A 131 16.87 -1.57 4.38
N LEU A 132 17.18 -0.52 3.64
CA LEU A 132 18.18 -0.52 2.56
C LEU A 132 19.58 -0.89 3.06
N LEU A 133 19.99 -0.40 4.23
CA LEU A 133 21.33 -0.74 4.76
C LEU A 133 21.47 -2.22 5.10
N ASP A 134 20.41 -2.85 5.60
CA ASP A 134 20.43 -4.28 5.90
C ASP A 134 20.50 -5.11 4.60
N ILE A 135 19.82 -4.64 3.54
CA ILE A 135 19.90 -5.23 2.19
C ILE A 135 21.30 -5.10 1.61
N ILE A 136 21.91 -3.91 1.70
CA ILE A 136 23.29 -3.69 1.22
C ILE A 136 24.28 -4.63 1.93
N LYS A 137 24.17 -4.76 3.26
CA LYS A 137 25.00 -5.69 4.04
C LYS A 137 24.77 -7.15 3.61
N MET A 138 23.51 -7.52 3.35
CA MET A 138 23.15 -8.85 2.87
C MET A 138 23.81 -9.13 1.51
N LEU A 139 23.76 -8.20 0.57
CA LEU A 139 24.41 -8.34 -0.74
C LEU A 139 25.94 -8.43 -0.63
N GLN A 140 26.56 -7.61 0.23
CA GLN A 140 28.01 -7.63 0.45
C GLN A 140 28.52 -8.92 1.09
N ASN A 141 27.70 -9.56 1.92
CA ASN A 141 28.07 -10.80 2.62
C ASN A 141 27.73 -12.08 1.83
N ALA A 142 27.00 -11.98 0.72
CA ALA A 142 26.48 -13.11 -0.02
C ALA A 142 27.55 -14.14 -0.42
N GLU A 143 28.66 -13.68 -0.98
CA GLU A 143 29.77 -14.56 -1.37
C GLU A 143 30.48 -15.16 -0.15
N LYS A 144 30.74 -14.34 0.87
CA LYS A 144 31.46 -14.75 2.08
C LYS A 144 30.71 -15.80 2.91
N GLU A 145 29.38 -15.64 2.99
CA GLU A 145 28.50 -16.51 3.77
C GLU A 145 27.84 -17.60 2.92
N ASN A 146 28.21 -17.69 1.62
CA ASN A 146 27.75 -18.68 0.65
C ASN A 146 26.24 -18.82 0.55
N TYR A 147 25.55 -17.71 0.31
CA TYR A 147 24.13 -17.68 -0.03
C TYR A 147 23.86 -16.79 -1.25
N LYS A 148 22.74 -17.05 -1.91
CA LYS A 148 22.26 -16.24 -3.03
C LYS A 148 21.19 -15.29 -2.54
N VAL A 149 21.19 -14.06 -3.07
CA VAL A 149 20.15 -13.04 -2.77
C VAL A 149 19.23 -12.90 -3.98
N TYR A 150 17.98 -13.25 -3.83
CA TYR A 150 16.95 -13.10 -4.85
C TYR A 150 16.14 -11.84 -4.62
N ALA A 151 15.90 -11.08 -5.68
CA ALA A 151 14.92 -10.01 -5.70
C ALA A 151 13.58 -10.57 -6.16
N VAL A 152 12.50 -10.39 -5.38
CA VAL A 152 11.15 -10.69 -5.83
C VAL A 152 10.43 -9.38 -6.12
N LEU A 153 10.11 -9.16 -7.40
CA LEU A 153 9.72 -7.87 -7.95
C LEU A 153 8.20 -7.76 -8.15
N ALA A 154 7.59 -6.75 -7.51
CA ALA A 154 6.15 -6.51 -7.62
C ALA A 154 5.76 -6.02 -9.03
N PRO A 155 4.63 -6.50 -9.62
CA PRO A 155 4.20 -6.11 -10.97
C PRO A 155 3.99 -4.61 -11.16
N ALA A 156 3.71 -3.88 -10.07
CA ALA A 156 3.54 -2.43 -10.09
C ALA A 156 4.79 -1.67 -10.60
N ILE A 157 5.97 -2.30 -10.63
CA ILE A 157 7.21 -1.69 -11.15
C ILE A 157 7.07 -1.20 -12.59
N ILE A 158 6.23 -1.86 -13.41
CA ILE A 158 6.08 -1.51 -14.82
C ILE A 158 5.59 -0.06 -15.03
N SER A 159 4.82 0.48 -14.10
CA SER A 159 4.35 1.85 -14.13
C SER A 159 5.32 2.85 -13.50
N GLN A 160 6.39 2.38 -12.86
CA GLN A 160 7.35 3.21 -12.15
C GLN A 160 8.57 3.54 -13.00
N CYS A 161 9.03 2.60 -13.82
CA CYS A 161 10.19 2.75 -14.70
C CYS A 161 9.78 3.17 -16.11
N ARG A 162 9.25 4.40 -16.27
CA ARG A 162 8.65 4.88 -17.53
C ARG A 162 9.60 4.98 -18.71
N TYR A 163 10.89 5.06 -18.47
CA TYR A 163 11.91 5.26 -19.51
C TYR A 163 12.68 3.99 -19.84
N GLY A 164 12.56 2.95 -19.02
CA GLY A 164 13.22 1.65 -19.22
C GLY A 164 12.21 0.52 -19.46
N ARG A 165 12.64 -0.51 -20.15
CA ARG A 165 11.89 -1.77 -20.27
C ARG A 165 12.09 -2.61 -19.01
N ILE A 166 11.14 -3.49 -18.71
CA ILE A 166 11.23 -4.35 -17.52
C ILE A 166 12.49 -5.23 -17.56
N GLU A 167 12.89 -5.68 -18.73
CA GLU A 167 14.09 -6.48 -18.97
C GLU A 167 15.38 -5.72 -18.59
N GLN A 168 15.41 -4.41 -18.82
CA GLN A 168 16.51 -3.53 -18.42
C GLN A 168 16.53 -3.29 -16.91
N VAL A 169 15.35 -3.16 -16.29
CA VAL A 169 15.21 -3.05 -14.82
C VAL A 169 15.76 -4.31 -14.15
N VAL A 170 15.45 -5.49 -14.69
CA VAL A 170 15.99 -6.77 -14.19
C VAL A 170 17.51 -6.77 -14.21
N THR A 171 18.12 -6.36 -15.34
CA THR A 171 19.58 -6.28 -15.44
C THR A 171 20.16 -5.27 -14.46
N ALA A 172 19.54 -4.11 -14.31
CA ALA A 172 19.96 -3.09 -13.34
C ALA A 172 19.95 -3.64 -11.91
N ILE A 173 18.89 -4.36 -11.52
CA ILE A 173 18.79 -5.00 -10.19
C ILE A 173 19.88 -6.06 -10.01
N LYS A 174 20.17 -6.88 -11.03
CA LYS A 174 21.26 -7.87 -10.96
C LYS A 174 22.63 -7.20 -10.79
N LYS A 175 22.86 -6.05 -11.42
CA LYS A 175 24.10 -5.26 -11.24
C LYS A 175 24.27 -4.67 -9.84
N LEU A 176 23.19 -4.51 -9.06
CA LEU A 176 23.26 -4.17 -7.63
C LEU A 176 23.85 -5.30 -6.77
N GLY A 177 23.98 -6.52 -7.31
CA GLY A 177 24.51 -7.69 -6.61
C GLY A 177 23.48 -8.78 -6.31
N PHE A 178 22.23 -8.62 -6.77
CA PHE A 178 21.24 -9.68 -6.67
C PHE A 178 21.59 -10.84 -7.61
N HIS A 179 21.43 -12.07 -7.11
CA HIS A 179 21.70 -13.28 -7.90
C HIS A 179 20.72 -13.40 -9.07
N ASP A 180 19.43 -13.22 -8.79
CA ASP A 180 18.40 -13.22 -9.83
C ASP A 180 17.16 -12.44 -9.39
N VAL A 181 16.26 -12.19 -10.37
CA VAL A 181 15.00 -11.47 -10.19
C VAL A 181 13.85 -12.38 -10.59
N VAL A 182 12.83 -12.49 -9.71
CA VAL A 182 11.65 -13.32 -9.92
C VAL A 182 10.39 -12.46 -9.79
N GLU A 183 9.39 -12.70 -10.64
CA GLU A 183 8.11 -11.99 -10.56
C GLU A 183 7.31 -12.41 -9.32
N VAL A 184 6.90 -11.45 -8.48
CA VAL A 184 5.90 -11.69 -7.42
C VAL A 184 4.55 -12.12 -8.03
N ALA A 185 4.33 -11.80 -9.28
CA ALA A 185 3.16 -12.21 -10.05
C ALA A 185 2.97 -13.73 -10.10
N MET A 186 4.07 -14.52 -10.09
CA MET A 186 3.98 -15.99 -9.95
C MET A 186 3.46 -16.38 -8.56
N GLY A 187 3.88 -15.68 -7.52
CA GLY A 187 3.30 -15.86 -6.18
C GLY A 187 1.81 -15.47 -6.14
N ALA A 188 1.38 -14.49 -6.96
CA ALA A 188 -0.01 -14.11 -7.10
C ALA A 188 -0.85 -15.22 -7.76
N ASP A 189 -0.32 -15.90 -8.77
CA ASP A 189 -0.97 -17.08 -9.37
C ASP A 189 -1.20 -18.18 -8.33
N ILE A 190 -0.20 -18.46 -7.49
CA ILE A 190 -0.30 -19.44 -6.39
C ILE A 190 -1.36 -18.99 -5.36
N THR A 191 -1.33 -17.71 -4.98
CA THR A 191 -2.32 -17.15 -4.04
C THR A 191 -3.73 -17.27 -4.59
N LEU A 192 -3.96 -16.89 -5.86
CA LEU A 192 -5.26 -17.02 -6.53
C LEU A 192 -5.75 -18.47 -6.55
N TYR A 193 -4.87 -19.40 -6.91
CA TYR A 193 -5.21 -20.82 -6.93
C TYR A 193 -5.65 -21.33 -5.55
N LYS A 194 -4.92 -20.96 -4.50
CA LYS A 194 -5.24 -21.35 -3.12
C LYS A 194 -6.50 -20.67 -2.61
N GLU A 195 -6.68 -19.36 -2.86
CA GLU A 195 -7.88 -18.61 -2.43
C GLU A 195 -9.15 -19.11 -3.15
N ALA A 196 -9.07 -19.53 -4.41
CA ALA A 196 -10.19 -20.12 -5.13
C ALA A 196 -10.66 -21.44 -4.49
N ARG A 197 -9.71 -22.30 -4.11
CA ARG A 197 -10.01 -23.56 -3.39
C ARG A 197 -10.60 -23.27 -2.00
N GLU A 198 -9.98 -22.37 -1.25
CA GLU A 198 -10.43 -21.97 0.08
C GLU A 198 -11.85 -21.37 0.02
N TRP A 199 -12.13 -20.52 -0.99
CA TRP A 199 -13.48 -20.00 -1.20
C TRP A 199 -14.47 -21.10 -1.54
N ASN A 200 -14.10 -22.05 -2.39
CA ASN A 200 -14.99 -23.15 -2.78
C ASN A 200 -15.38 -24.01 -1.58
N GLU A 201 -14.52 -24.15 -0.58
CA GLU A 201 -14.80 -24.84 0.67
C GLU A 201 -15.69 -24.01 1.62
N LYS A 202 -15.30 -22.74 1.85
CA LYS A 202 -15.92 -21.86 2.85
C LYS A 202 -17.15 -21.11 2.36
N LYS A 203 -17.28 -20.89 1.06
CA LYS A 203 -18.35 -20.14 0.37
C LYS A 203 -18.48 -18.66 0.78
N LEU A 204 -17.64 -18.16 1.68
CA LEU A 204 -17.51 -16.75 2.06
C LEU A 204 -16.07 -16.46 2.45
N LEU A 205 -15.42 -15.53 1.73
CA LEU A 205 -14.02 -15.23 1.94
C LEU A 205 -13.72 -13.74 1.70
N THR A 206 -12.80 -13.19 2.49
CA THR A 206 -12.12 -11.92 2.20
C THR A 206 -10.65 -12.20 1.90
N THR A 207 -10.03 -11.48 0.95
CA THR A 207 -8.63 -11.67 0.59
C THR A 207 -7.68 -11.33 1.74
N SER A 208 -6.49 -11.94 1.74
CA SER A 208 -5.41 -11.71 2.72
C SER A 208 -4.17 -11.02 2.13
N CYS A 209 -4.12 -10.81 0.82
CA CYS A 209 -2.94 -10.32 0.10
C CYS A 209 -2.52 -8.89 0.48
N CYS A 210 -3.46 -8.02 0.91
CA CYS A 210 -3.18 -6.67 1.38
C CYS A 210 -3.09 -6.64 2.92
N PRO A 211 -1.87 -6.49 3.52
CA PRO A 211 -1.72 -6.53 4.98
C PRO A 211 -2.47 -5.42 5.70
N SER A 212 -2.59 -4.24 5.07
CA SER A 212 -3.39 -3.13 5.61
C SER A 212 -4.88 -3.44 5.61
N PHE A 213 -5.39 -4.19 4.63
CA PHE A 213 -6.79 -4.62 4.60
C PHE A 213 -7.08 -5.66 5.69
N VAL A 214 -6.19 -6.63 5.84
CA VAL A 214 -6.27 -7.61 6.94
C VAL A 214 -6.34 -6.89 8.29
N ARG A 215 -5.38 -5.98 8.54
CA ARG A 215 -5.34 -5.21 9.78
C ARG A 215 -6.56 -4.29 9.95
N PHE A 216 -7.09 -3.75 8.85
CA PHE A 216 -8.32 -2.97 8.88
C PHE A 216 -9.52 -3.79 9.33
N ILE A 217 -9.66 -5.03 8.87
CA ILE A 217 -10.69 -5.97 9.34
C ILE A 217 -10.48 -6.29 10.82
N GLU A 218 -9.25 -6.65 11.19
CA GLU A 218 -8.91 -7.03 12.56
C GLU A 218 -9.26 -5.96 13.59
N ILE A 219 -9.03 -4.67 13.26
CA ILE A 219 -9.28 -3.55 14.18
C ILE A 219 -10.75 -3.10 14.14
N ASN A 220 -11.33 -2.95 12.94
CA ASN A 220 -12.63 -2.28 12.78
C ASN A 220 -13.81 -3.25 12.63
N PHE A 221 -13.54 -4.49 12.24
CA PHE A 221 -14.55 -5.53 11.97
C PHE A 221 -14.15 -6.88 12.58
N PRO A 222 -13.87 -6.97 13.89
CA PRO A 222 -13.29 -8.18 14.51
C PRO A 222 -14.16 -9.43 14.33
N THR A 223 -15.47 -9.29 14.16
CA THR A 223 -16.40 -10.39 13.87
C THR A 223 -16.20 -11.01 12.49
N LEU A 224 -15.54 -10.31 11.57
CA LEU A 224 -15.28 -10.79 10.22
C LEU A 224 -13.90 -11.48 10.08
N LYS A 225 -13.09 -11.53 11.15
CA LYS A 225 -11.76 -12.16 11.11
C LYS A 225 -11.78 -13.61 10.59
N GLN A 226 -12.83 -14.35 10.95
CA GLN A 226 -12.99 -15.75 10.52
C GLN A 226 -13.14 -15.93 9.01
N HIS A 227 -13.48 -14.86 8.28
CA HIS A 227 -13.64 -14.87 6.84
C HIS A 227 -12.38 -14.39 6.07
N ILE A 228 -11.32 -13.98 6.79
CA ILE A 228 -10.06 -13.64 6.16
C ILE A 228 -9.43 -14.92 5.63
N SER A 229 -8.96 -14.90 4.38
CA SER A 229 -8.22 -16.02 3.77
C SER A 229 -7.00 -16.37 4.62
N HIS A 230 -6.74 -17.65 4.77
CA HIS A 230 -5.52 -18.17 5.41
C HIS A 230 -4.34 -18.24 4.44
N THR A 231 -4.60 -18.05 3.15
CA THR A 231 -3.58 -18.09 2.12
C THR A 231 -2.57 -16.96 2.33
N PRO A 232 -1.28 -17.26 2.34
CA PRO A 232 -0.24 -16.25 2.38
C PRO A 232 -0.29 -15.29 1.20
N SER A 233 0.25 -14.09 1.39
CA SER A 233 0.30 -13.12 0.30
C SER A 233 1.25 -13.57 -0.82
N PRO A 234 1.10 -13.05 -2.06
CA PRO A 234 1.99 -13.33 -3.18
C PRO A 234 3.48 -13.19 -2.86
N MET A 235 3.85 -12.20 -2.05
CA MET A 235 5.22 -11.98 -1.59
C MET A 235 5.74 -13.20 -0.79
N ILE A 236 4.93 -13.74 0.09
CA ILE A 236 5.30 -14.88 0.94
C ILE A 236 5.31 -16.18 0.15
N GLU A 237 4.32 -16.38 -0.75
CA GLU A 237 4.24 -17.60 -1.57
C GLU A 237 5.46 -17.77 -2.47
N ILE A 238 5.86 -16.71 -3.19
CA ILE A 238 7.03 -16.79 -4.06
C ILE A 238 8.34 -16.99 -3.27
N ALA A 239 8.46 -16.36 -2.10
CA ALA A 239 9.64 -16.52 -1.26
C ALA A 239 9.75 -17.94 -0.69
N ARG A 240 8.63 -18.55 -0.28
CA ARG A 240 8.60 -19.96 0.14
C ARG A 240 9.01 -20.90 -0.99
N LEU A 241 8.55 -20.62 -2.21
CA LEU A 241 8.94 -21.41 -3.38
C LEU A 241 10.45 -21.34 -3.65
N ILE A 242 11.03 -20.12 -3.60
CA ILE A 242 12.48 -19.93 -3.78
C ILE A 242 13.25 -20.68 -2.68
N LYS A 243 12.89 -20.51 -1.41
CA LYS A 243 13.57 -21.16 -0.29
C LYS A 243 13.37 -22.68 -0.25
N LYS A 244 12.30 -23.20 -0.86
CA LYS A 244 12.13 -24.65 -1.03
C LYS A 244 13.10 -25.22 -2.08
N SER A 245 13.36 -24.46 -3.15
CA SER A 245 14.34 -24.85 -4.18
C SER A 245 15.78 -24.59 -3.73
N GLU A 246 16.02 -23.49 -3.01
CA GLU A 246 17.33 -23.08 -2.49
C GLU A 246 17.21 -22.68 -1.01
N PRO A 247 17.40 -23.62 -0.07
CA PRO A 247 17.12 -23.40 1.37
C PRO A 247 17.95 -22.28 2.01
N ASN A 248 19.16 -22.01 1.52
CA ASN A 248 20.02 -20.94 2.02
C ASN A 248 19.79 -19.57 1.34
N ALA A 249 18.84 -19.48 0.40
CA ALA A 249 18.58 -18.24 -0.30
C ALA A 249 18.08 -17.14 0.65
N LYS A 250 18.51 -15.93 0.41
CA LYS A 250 17.93 -14.71 0.96
C LYS A 250 16.98 -14.10 -0.06
N VAL A 251 15.83 -13.65 0.40
CA VAL A 251 14.79 -13.12 -0.48
C VAL A 251 14.42 -11.71 -0.05
N VAL A 252 14.56 -10.76 -0.98
CA VAL A 252 14.23 -9.34 -0.80
C VAL A 252 13.02 -9.02 -1.68
N PHE A 253 11.94 -8.56 -1.08
CA PHE A 253 10.80 -8.05 -1.83
C PHE A 253 11.05 -6.61 -2.26
N ILE A 254 10.81 -6.31 -3.53
CA ILE A 254 10.88 -4.95 -4.08
C ILE A 254 9.49 -4.54 -4.53
N GLY A 255 8.92 -3.49 -3.91
CA GLY A 255 7.55 -3.12 -4.22
C GLY A 255 7.03 -1.83 -3.57
N PRO A 256 5.77 -1.45 -3.87
CA PRO A 256 5.21 -0.12 -3.57
C PRO A 256 4.60 0.03 -2.18
N CYS A 257 4.78 -0.93 -1.27
CA CYS A 257 3.88 -1.08 -0.13
C CYS A 257 4.57 -0.96 1.22
N ALA A 258 4.23 0.06 2.01
CA ALA A 258 4.72 0.21 3.38
C ALA A 258 4.29 -0.95 4.30
N ALA A 259 3.04 -1.44 4.17
CA ALA A 259 2.54 -2.54 4.98
C ALA A 259 3.28 -3.87 4.75
N LYS A 260 3.93 -4.07 3.61
CA LYS A 260 4.80 -5.23 3.37
C LYS A 260 6.05 -5.22 4.27
N LYS A 261 6.54 -4.03 4.66
CA LYS A 261 7.60 -3.87 5.67
C LYS A 261 7.16 -4.29 7.08
N MET A 262 5.86 -4.35 7.35
CA MET A 262 5.31 -4.94 8.57
C MET A 262 5.07 -6.44 8.38
N GLU A 263 4.49 -6.84 7.25
CA GLU A 263 4.11 -8.24 7.02
C GLU A 263 5.30 -9.19 7.14
N TYR A 264 6.48 -8.83 6.61
CA TYR A 264 7.65 -9.71 6.65
C TYR A 264 8.14 -10.01 8.07
N THR A 265 7.81 -9.16 9.05
CA THR A 265 8.20 -9.35 10.47
C THR A 265 7.24 -10.25 11.24
N LEU A 266 6.08 -10.60 10.67
CA LEU A 266 5.09 -11.41 11.37
C LEU A 266 5.55 -12.87 11.49
N GLU A 267 5.38 -13.46 12.67
CA GLU A 267 5.74 -14.87 12.93
C GLU A 267 5.07 -15.85 11.94
N LYS A 268 3.83 -15.57 11.54
CA LYS A 268 3.09 -16.40 10.58
C LYS A 268 3.76 -16.50 9.18
N THR A 269 4.67 -15.60 8.84
CA THR A 269 5.43 -15.68 7.58
C THR A 269 6.55 -16.70 7.61
N GLY A 270 6.97 -17.13 8.81
CA GLY A 270 8.02 -18.13 9.02
C GLY A 270 9.38 -17.68 8.50
N GLY A 271 9.65 -16.36 8.44
CA GLY A 271 10.92 -15.83 7.92
C GLY A 271 11.12 -16.08 6.42
N ALA A 272 10.04 -16.22 5.65
CA ALA A 272 10.14 -16.45 4.21
C ALA A 272 10.84 -15.30 3.48
N ILE A 273 10.56 -14.04 3.86
CA ILE A 273 11.21 -12.84 3.35
C ILE A 273 12.29 -12.38 4.34
N ASP A 274 13.45 -12.02 3.83
CA ASP A 274 14.56 -11.51 4.64
C ASP A 274 14.59 -9.99 4.75
N SER A 275 14.09 -9.27 3.73
CA SER A 275 13.94 -7.82 3.77
C SER A 275 12.96 -7.31 2.71
N VAL A 276 12.59 -6.01 2.83
CA VAL A 276 11.66 -5.32 1.92
C VAL A 276 12.27 -4.00 1.49
N MET A 277 12.30 -3.73 0.17
CA MET A 277 12.77 -2.51 -0.46
C MET A 277 11.62 -1.79 -1.16
N SER A 278 11.51 -0.49 -1.02
CA SER A 278 10.57 0.32 -1.81
C SER A 278 11.10 0.63 -3.21
N PHE A 279 10.23 1.11 -4.10
CA PHE A 279 10.69 1.58 -5.41
C PHE A 279 11.55 2.84 -5.30
N GLU A 280 11.29 3.72 -4.34
CA GLU A 280 12.13 4.89 -4.06
C GLU A 280 13.52 4.46 -3.56
N GLU A 281 13.59 3.47 -2.66
CA GLU A 281 14.86 2.90 -2.18
C GLU A 281 15.63 2.20 -3.30
N LEU A 282 14.93 1.50 -4.22
CA LEU A 282 15.55 0.91 -5.40
C LEU A 282 16.18 1.98 -6.30
N GLN A 283 15.43 3.04 -6.62
CA GLN A 283 15.94 4.14 -7.42
C GLN A 283 17.15 4.80 -6.77
N ALA A 284 17.07 5.13 -5.49
CA ALA A 284 18.18 5.70 -4.74
C ALA A 284 19.43 4.80 -4.73
N PHE A 285 19.22 3.47 -4.70
CA PHE A 285 20.34 2.51 -4.73
C PHE A 285 20.96 2.40 -6.11
N LEU A 286 20.18 2.43 -7.18
CA LEU A 286 20.67 2.49 -8.56
C LEU A 286 21.48 3.77 -8.81
N ASP A 287 20.94 4.92 -8.40
CA ASP A 287 21.61 6.23 -8.52
C ASP A 287 22.94 6.26 -7.74
N ALA A 288 22.97 5.70 -6.53
CA ALA A 288 24.18 5.63 -5.71
C ALA A 288 25.28 4.70 -6.29
N ARG A 289 24.92 3.86 -7.25
CA ARG A 289 25.83 2.94 -7.95
C ARG A 289 26.09 3.36 -9.39
N ASP A 290 25.64 4.55 -9.80
CA ASP A 290 25.72 5.06 -11.17
C ASP A 290 25.20 4.06 -12.22
N ILE A 291 24.08 3.37 -11.89
CA ILE A 291 23.44 2.41 -12.80
C ILE A 291 22.24 3.07 -13.47
N GLU A 292 22.42 3.46 -14.73
CA GLU A 292 21.33 3.98 -15.57
C GLU A 292 20.54 2.81 -16.18
N THR A 293 19.26 2.72 -15.87
CA THR A 293 18.40 1.60 -16.28
C THR A 293 18.26 1.50 -17.79
N THR A 294 18.15 2.63 -18.49
CA THR A 294 17.95 2.69 -19.94
C THR A 294 19.15 2.21 -20.75
N GLU A 295 20.33 2.18 -20.15
CA GLU A 295 21.58 1.74 -20.76
C GLU A 295 21.84 0.23 -20.58
N GLN A 296 20.96 -0.48 -19.87
CA GLN A 296 21.17 -1.89 -19.59
C GLN A 296 20.73 -2.78 -20.74
N GLU A 297 21.38 -3.94 -20.87
CA GLU A 297 20.95 -5.02 -21.75
C GLU A 297 19.66 -5.65 -21.23
N ASP A 298 18.93 -6.32 -22.12
CA ASP A 298 17.67 -6.98 -21.76
C ASP A 298 17.94 -8.33 -21.08
N THR A 299 17.43 -8.52 -19.88
CA THR A 299 17.32 -9.84 -19.23
C THR A 299 15.84 -10.24 -19.17
N PRO A 300 15.42 -11.33 -19.82
CA PRO A 300 14.02 -11.73 -19.86
C PRO A 300 13.44 -12.00 -18.47
N LEU A 301 12.20 -11.54 -18.25
CA LEU A 301 11.43 -11.82 -17.05
C LEU A 301 10.03 -12.30 -17.47
N ASN A 302 9.74 -13.57 -17.29
CA ASN A 302 8.47 -14.17 -17.71
C ASN A 302 8.15 -15.43 -16.90
N ASN A 303 7.85 -15.24 -15.60
CA ASN A 303 7.61 -16.32 -14.65
C ASN A 303 6.12 -16.48 -14.29
N ALA A 304 5.23 -15.59 -14.76
CA ALA A 304 3.87 -15.49 -14.27
C ALA A 304 2.83 -15.50 -15.41
N SER A 305 1.56 -15.73 -15.03
CA SER A 305 0.44 -15.62 -15.94
C SER A 305 0.00 -14.16 -16.16
N PHE A 306 -0.91 -13.98 -17.14
CA PHE A 306 -1.64 -12.73 -17.31
C PHE A 306 -2.28 -12.27 -15.99
N TYR A 307 -3.00 -13.16 -15.29
CA TYR A 307 -3.72 -12.84 -14.07
C TYR A 307 -2.80 -12.51 -12.91
N GLY A 308 -1.67 -13.20 -12.77
CA GLY A 308 -0.66 -12.87 -11.77
C GLY A 308 -0.08 -11.47 -11.95
N ARG A 309 0.15 -11.04 -13.19
CA ARG A 309 0.66 -9.70 -13.50
C ARG A 309 -0.36 -8.60 -13.21
N ILE A 310 -1.64 -8.80 -13.56
CA ILE A 310 -2.70 -7.81 -13.30
C ILE A 310 -3.22 -7.82 -11.85
N PHE A 311 -2.76 -8.75 -11.01
CA PHE A 311 -3.14 -8.83 -9.60
C PHE A 311 -2.90 -7.53 -8.83
N ALA A 312 -1.92 -6.73 -9.26
CA ALA A 312 -1.58 -5.47 -8.60
C ALA A 312 -2.63 -4.36 -8.75
N LYS A 313 -3.55 -4.45 -9.71
CA LYS A 313 -4.66 -3.49 -9.87
C LYS A 313 -5.89 -3.93 -9.08
N ALA A 314 -6.70 -2.95 -8.62
CA ALA A 314 -8.01 -3.25 -8.04
C ALA A 314 -8.91 -3.97 -9.05
N GLY A 315 -9.51 -5.09 -8.63
CA GLY A 315 -10.31 -5.97 -9.49
C GLY A 315 -9.49 -7.04 -10.24
N GLY A 316 -8.15 -7.01 -10.16
CA GLY A 316 -7.30 -8.02 -10.78
C GLY A 316 -7.45 -9.41 -10.16
N ILE A 317 -7.61 -9.46 -8.84
CA ILE A 317 -7.88 -10.71 -8.11
C ILE A 317 -9.23 -11.30 -8.54
N VAL A 318 -10.27 -10.45 -8.57
CA VAL A 318 -11.61 -10.88 -9.00
C VAL A 318 -11.57 -11.44 -10.43
N GLN A 319 -10.83 -10.81 -11.35
CA GLN A 319 -10.72 -11.31 -12.73
C GLN A 319 -10.07 -12.71 -12.77
N GLY A 320 -8.95 -12.91 -12.07
CA GLY A 320 -8.28 -14.21 -12.02
C GLY A 320 -9.12 -15.28 -11.31
N LEU A 321 -9.84 -14.89 -10.25
CA LEU A 321 -10.72 -15.80 -9.52
C LEU A 321 -11.92 -16.28 -10.37
N LEU A 322 -12.51 -15.38 -11.16
CA LEU A 322 -13.60 -15.74 -12.08
C LEU A 322 -13.15 -16.72 -13.17
N ASP A 323 -11.95 -16.50 -13.72
CA ASP A 323 -11.34 -17.41 -14.69
C ASP A 323 -11.10 -18.80 -14.07
N LEU A 324 -10.47 -18.86 -12.92
CA LEU A 324 -10.25 -20.11 -12.19
C LEU A 324 -11.54 -20.83 -11.82
N ALA A 325 -12.58 -20.08 -11.41
CA ALA A 325 -13.86 -20.66 -11.05
C ALA A 325 -14.55 -21.28 -12.27
N MET A 326 -14.46 -20.65 -13.45
CA MET A 326 -14.97 -21.22 -14.72
C MET A 326 -14.20 -22.48 -15.11
N GLU A 327 -12.86 -22.45 -15.09
CA GLU A 327 -12.02 -23.60 -15.44
C GLU A 327 -12.22 -24.78 -14.47
N SER A 328 -12.43 -24.50 -13.18
CA SER A 328 -12.59 -25.51 -12.12
C SER A 328 -14.03 -25.95 -11.89
N GLY A 329 -15.01 -25.36 -12.59
CA GLY A 329 -16.43 -25.67 -12.42
C GLY A 329 -16.99 -25.23 -11.05
N TYR A 330 -16.44 -24.18 -10.42
CA TYR A 330 -16.93 -23.66 -9.16
C TYR A 330 -18.16 -22.78 -9.36
N GLU A 331 -19.26 -23.14 -8.72
CA GLU A 331 -20.55 -22.45 -8.85
C GLU A 331 -20.86 -21.54 -7.65
N GLY A 332 -21.69 -20.53 -7.90
CA GLY A 332 -22.22 -19.64 -6.87
C GLY A 332 -21.27 -18.54 -6.42
N LEU A 333 -20.14 -18.32 -7.10
CA LEU A 333 -19.22 -17.23 -6.83
C LEU A 333 -19.85 -15.88 -7.19
N LYS A 334 -19.89 -14.97 -6.22
CA LYS A 334 -20.37 -13.58 -6.35
C LYS A 334 -19.31 -12.64 -5.80
N PRO A 335 -18.27 -12.33 -6.57
CA PRO A 335 -17.17 -11.53 -6.08
C PRO A 335 -17.47 -10.02 -6.17
N ILE A 336 -16.82 -9.26 -5.29
CA ILE A 336 -16.70 -7.80 -5.35
C ILE A 336 -15.26 -7.42 -5.12
N TYR A 337 -14.76 -6.41 -5.84
CA TYR A 337 -13.53 -5.74 -5.47
C TYR A 337 -13.83 -4.39 -4.81
N MET A 338 -12.98 -3.98 -3.90
CA MET A 338 -13.08 -2.75 -3.13
C MET A 338 -11.76 -1.99 -3.25
N SER A 339 -11.84 -0.80 -3.84
CA SER A 339 -10.70 0.06 -4.12
C SER A 339 -10.68 1.24 -3.15
N GLY A 340 -9.71 1.24 -2.26
CA GLY A 340 -9.61 2.25 -1.21
C GLY A 340 -10.39 1.91 0.06
N ILE A 341 -10.02 2.60 1.14
CA ILE A 341 -10.53 2.30 2.49
C ILE A 341 -12.02 2.59 2.65
N ASP A 342 -12.55 3.58 1.92
CA ASP A 342 -13.95 3.98 2.06
C ASP A 342 -14.88 2.92 1.46
N GLU A 343 -14.54 2.35 0.30
CA GLU A 343 -15.29 1.22 -0.28
C GLU A 343 -15.17 -0.04 0.60
N CYS A 344 -13.97 -0.33 1.12
CA CYS A 344 -13.77 -1.42 2.06
C CYS A 344 -14.68 -1.27 3.29
N ARG A 345 -14.74 -0.06 3.86
CA ARG A 345 -15.57 0.23 5.03
C ARG A 345 -17.07 -0.01 4.77
N VAL A 346 -17.58 0.49 3.64
CA VAL A 346 -18.99 0.39 3.28
C VAL A 346 -19.38 -1.07 3.04
N ASN A 347 -18.61 -1.82 2.28
CA ASN A 347 -18.96 -3.19 1.93
C ASN A 347 -18.76 -4.17 3.11
N LEU A 348 -17.70 -3.99 3.92
CA LEU A 348 -17.52 -4.77 5.14
C LEU A 348 -18.61 -4.48 6.18
N ALA A 349 -19.13 -3.24 6.26
CA ALA A 349 -20.25 -2.92 7.13
C ALA A 349 -21.54 -3.62 6.67
N LYS A 350 -21.79 -3.70 5.35
CA LYS A 350 -22.93 -4.48 4.81
C LYS A 350 -22.77 -5.97 5.10
N LEU A 351 -21.56 -6.51 4.91
CA LEU A 351 -21.27 -7.91 5.21
C LEU A 351 -21.50 -8.23 6.69
N LYS A 352 -21.01 -7.37 7.61
CA LYS A 352 -21.16 -7.53 9.06
C LYS A 352 -22.63 -7.67 9.51
N VAL A 353 -23.56 -6.99 8.84
CA VAL A 353 -24.99 -7.03 9.17
C VAL A 353 -25.81 -7.98 8.28
N GLY A 354 -25.14 -8.84 7.50
CA GLY A 354 -25.78 -9.84 6.64
C GLY A 354 -26.58 -9.24 5.47
N LYS A 355 -26.23 -8.01 5.02
CA LYS A 355 -26.91 -7.32 3.91
C LYS A 355 -26.05 -7.27 2.63
N SER A 356 -25.11 -8.18 2.49
CA SER A 356 -24.28 -8.28 1.28
C SER A 356 -24.74 -9.44 0.41
N ASP A 357 -24.89 -9.21 -0.89
CA ASP A 357 -25.15 -10.22 -1.90
C ASP A 357 -23.88 -10.92 -2.41
N TYR A 358 -22.71 -10.41 -2.00
CA TYR A 358 -21.40 -10.91 -2.40
C TYR A 358 -20.86 -11.92 -1.39
N ASN A 359 -20.04 -12.85 -1.87
CA ASN A 359 -19.45 -13.90 -1.05
C ASN A 359 -17.93 -14.07 -1.25
N PHE A 360 -17.32 -13.23 -2.07
CA PHE A 360 -15.88 -13.05 -2.13
C PHE A 360 -15.55 -11.55 -2.18
N PHE A 361 -14.65 -11.12 -1.32
CA PHE A 361 -14.33 -9.71 -1.12
C PHE A 361 -12.84 -9.47 -1.36
N GLU A 362 -12.50 -8.96 -2.54
CA GLU A 362 -11.17 -8.41 -2.80
C GLU A 362 -11.06 -7.04 -2.12
N GLY A 363 -10.10 -6.87 -1.22
CA GLY A 363 -9.87 -5.61 -0.52
C GLY A 363 -8.49 -5.05 -0.75
N MET A 364 -8.42 -3.86 -1.36
CA MET A 364 -7.20 -3.07 -1.50
C MET A 364 -7.36 -1.71 -0.84
N ILE A 365 -6.54 -1.41 0.17
CA ILE A 365 -6.63 -0.14 0.92
C ILE A 365 -6.16 1.06 0.09
N CYS A 366 -5.25 0.87 -0.86
CA CYS A 366 -4.86 1.90 -1.81
C CYS A 366 -5.88 2.01 -2.94
N GLU A 367 -6.29 3.23 -3.31
CA GLU A 367 -7.17 3.48 -4.45
C GLU A 367 -6.48 3.07 -5.76
N GLY A 368 -7.13 2.28 -6.58
CA GLY A 368 -6.57 1.69 -7.80
C GLY A 368 -5.70 0.45 -7.57
N GLY A 369 -5.50 0.03 -6.31
CA GLY A 369 -4.68 -1.12 -5.95
C GLY A 369 -3.23 -0.78 -5.65
N CYS A 370 -2.34 -1.77 -5.72
CA CYS A 370 -0.92 -1.62 -5.42
C CYS A 370 -0.18 -0.68 -6.40
N LEU A 371 -0.75 -0.40 -7.57
CA LEU A 371 -0.22 0.52 -8.56
C LEU A 371 -0.08 1.96 -8.06
N ASN A 372 -0.88 2.31 -7.05
CA ASN A 372 -0.86 3.61 -6.38
C ASN A 372 -0.49 3.44 -4.89
N GLY A 373 0.33 2.44 -4.59
CA GLY A 373 0.86 2.22 -3.25
C GLY A 373 1.69 3.41 -2.74
N PRO A 374 1.83 3.56 -1.42
CA PRO A 374 2.45 4.76 -0.83
C PRO A 374 3.92 4.93 -1.17
N LEU A 375 4.60 3.88 -1.59
CA LEU A 375 6.03 3.89 -1.94
C LEU A 375 6.26 3.73 -3.45
N CYS A 376 5.26 4.13 -4.25
CA CYS A 376 5.37 4.35 -5.68
C CYS A 376 6.02 5.70 -5.97
N ILE A 377 6.87 5.77 -6.97
CA ILE A 377 7.47 7.02 -7.48
C ILE A 377 6.43 7.80 -8.28
N ASN A 378 5.62 7.07 -9.07
CA ASN A 378 4.58 7.64 -9.93
C ASN A 378 3.19 7.21 -9.47
N HIS A 379 2.29 8.18 -9.32
CA HIS A 379 0.87 7.98 -9.08
C HIS A 379 0.07 8.55 -10.24
N GLY A 380 -0.81 7.77 -10.85
CA GLY A 380 -1.61 8.28 -11.94
C GLY A 380 -2.50 7.24 -12.64
N PRO A 381 -3.47 7.72 -13.44
CA PRO A 381 -4.47 6.84 -14.07
C PRO A 381 -3.88 5.92 -15.16
N ARG A 382 -2.71 6.26 -15.72
CA ARG A 382 -2.03 5.45 -16.74
C ARG A 382 -1.45 4.14 -16.19
N ASN A 383 -1.19 4.07 -14.89
CA ASN A 383 -0.59 2.90 -14.26
C ASN A 383 -1.40 1.62 -14.50
N VAL A 384 -2.73 1.72 -14.61
CA VAL A 384 -3.61 0.58 -14.91
C VAL A 384 -3.36 0.07 -16.33
N ALA A 385 -3.28 0.97 -17.32
CA ALA A 385 -3.04 0.59 -18.71
C ALA A 385 -1.65 -0.06 -18.90
N ASP A 386 -0.63 0.45 -18.18
CA ASP A 386 0.73 -0.10 -18.22
C ASP A 386 0.74 -1.55 -17.69
N VAL A 387 0.04 -1.83 -16.60
CA VAL A 387 -0.07 -3.17 -16.02
C VAL A 387 -0.92 -4.10 -16.90
N ASP A 388 -1.99 -3.63 -17.51
CA ASP A 388 -2.78 -4.43 -18.44
C ASP A 388 -1.96 -4.82 -19.68
N LYS A 389 -1.15 -3.90 -20.20
CA LYS A 389 -0.20 -4.18 -21.28
C LYS A 389 0.81 -5.25 -20.85
N TYR A 390 1.42 -5.09 -19.69
CA TYR A 390 2.38 -6.04 -19.13
C TYR A 390 1.75 -7.42 -18.91
N GLY A 391 0.50 -7.48 -18.45
CA GLY A 391 -0.27 -8.72 -18.37
C GLY A 391 -0.39 -9.41 -19.73
N ASN A 392 -0.71 -8.65 -20.77
CA ASN A 392 -0.86 -9.19 -22.12
C ASN A 392 0.46 -9.72 -22.72
N GLU A 393 1.61 -9.27 -22.25
CA GLU A 393 2.92 -9.77 -22.65
C GLU A 393 3.28 -11.12 -22.00
N ALA A 394 2.54 -11.57 -20.97
CA ALA A 394 2.77 -12.86 -20.33
C ALA A 394 2.61 -14.02 -21.32
N THR A 395 3.56 -14.94 -21.32
CA THR A 395 3.49 -16.17 -22.13
C THR A 395 2.37 -17.09 -21.64
N GLN A 396 2.25 -17.22 -20.31
CA GLN A 396 1.20 -18.01 -19.70
C GLN A 396 -0.10 -17.19 -19.63
N LYS A 397 -1.17 -17.71 -20.23
CA LYS A 397 -2.47 -17.01 -20.26
C LYS A 397 -3.42 -17.49 -19.17
N THR A 398 -3.17 -18.65 -18.57
CA THR A 398 -4.01 -19.23 -17.52
C THR A 398 -3.21 -19.44 -16.24
N ILE A 399 -3.91 -19.39 -15.11
CA ILE A 399 -3.30 -19.62 -13.80
C ILE A 399 -2.88 -21.08 -13.65
N HIS A 400 -3.67 -22.03 -14.13
CA HIS A 400 -3.34 -23.46 -14.06
C HIS A 400 -1.98 -23.78 -14.67
N ASN A 401 -1.66 -23.19 -15.81
CA ASN A 401 -0.36 -23.41 -16.46
C ASN A 401 0.80 -22.82 -15.63
N SER A 402 0.60 -21.63 -15.08
CA SER A 402 1.61 -20.93 -14.26
C SER A 402 1.92 -21.71 -12.97
N VAL A 403 0.91 -22.26 -12.29
CA VAL A 403 1.12 -22.96 -11.03
C VAL A 403 1.67 -24.39 -11.18
N ASN A 404 1.77 -24.96 -12.39
CA ASN A 404 2.32 -26.30 -12.59
C ASN A 404 3.77 -26.42 -12.08
N TYR A 405 4.59 -25.40 -12.26
CA TYR A 405 5.94 -25.40 -11.72
C TYR A 405 5.92 -25.50 -10.19
N TRP A 406 5.08 -24.69 -9.53
CA TRP A 406 4.92 -24.71 -8.08
C TRP A 406 4.44 -26.08 -7.59
N LYS A 407 3.43 -26.68 -8.22
CA LYS A 407 2.94 -28.03 -7.89
C LYS A 407 4.05 -29.07 -7.96
N ASN A 408 4.86 -29.04 -9.02
CA ASN A 408 5.97 -29.98 -9.20
C ASN A 408 7.05 -29.82 -8.11
N VAL A 409 7.36 -28.58 -7.69
CA VAL A 409 8.38 -28.32 -6.67
C VAL A 409 7.86 -28.62 -5.26
N THR A 410 6.57 -28.35 -5.00
CA THR A 410 6.00 -28.50 -3.65
C THR A 410 5.42 -29.87 -3.39
N GLY A 411 5.02 -30.61 -4.45
CA GLY A 411 4.24 -31.85 -4.33
C GLY A 411 2.80 -31.60 -3.86
N GLU A 412 2.31 -30.35 -3.94
CA GLU A 412 0.91 -29.99 -3.66
C GLU A 412 0.07 -30.23 -4.91
N GLU A 413 -1.16 -30.79 -4.74
CA GLU A 413 -2.13 -31.06 -5.83
C GLU A 413 -3.10 -29.90 -6.07
#